data_36c7392b5eb5b3f60e04ccbae33dfd7b
#
_entry.id   36c7392b5eb5b3f60e04ccbae33dfd7b
#
_cell.length_a   1.000
_cell.length_b   1.000
_cell.length_c   1.000
_cell.angle_alpha   90.00
_cell.angle_beta   90.00
_cell.angle_gamma   90.00
#
_symmetry.space_group_name_H-M   'P 1'
#
loop_
_entity.id
_entity.type
_entity.pdbx_description
1 polymer ?
#
loop_
_entity_poly.entity_id
_entity_poly.type
_entity_poly.pdbx_seq_one_letter_code
_entity_poly.pdbx_strand_id
1 'polypeptide(L)'
;MYFRQLLNDETACASYLLGCKTHSKFAVVDPHVDLVADYISLSEGQGIPIVAVIETHLQADHVSGLPELVARTGATAYAPEGSGLEFDHHPLADGEPVKLGNTELEAIATPGHASAHHSYLVTDHTRSDEPWMVLTGDALLIGDAGRPDLHAHGDQTVEQMAAQLYRSLTERLLVLPDHLVLYPAHYSGSVCGRGLSANPISTVGFERRHNDAVRFETEEAFVEALTKDIPAVPEHQAAIVAANRTGRPLAEAARA
;
A
#
# COMPACT_ATOMS: atom_id res chain seq x y z
N MET A 1 -12.47 -16.89 -2.46
CA MET A 1 -12.12 -15.45 -2.49
C MET A 1 -12.34 -14.87 -3.89
N TYR A 2 -12.75 -13.60 -4.01
CA TYR A 2 -12.67 -12.78 -5.21
C TYR A 2 -11.43 -11.89 -5.12
N PHE A 3 -10.76 -11.66 -6.24
CA PHE A 3 -9.58 -10.78 -6.29
C PHE A 3 -9.48 -10.12 -7.67
N ARG A 4 -9.25 -8.82 -7.69
CA ARG A 4 -8.96 -8.02 -8.89
C ARG A 4 -7.87 -7.01 -8.57
N GLN A 5 -6.81 -7.01 -9.35
CA GLN A 5 -5.86 -5.92 -9.44
C GLN A 5 -6.37 -4.92 -10.49
N LEU A 6 -6.41 -3.65 -10.14
CA LEU A 6 -6.73 -2.55 -11.04
C LEU A 6 -5.49 -1.66 -11.15
N LEU A 7 -5.10 -1.36 -12.37
CA LEU A 7 -3.91 -0.57 -12.67
C LEU A 7 -4.33 0.80 -13.20
N ASN A 8 -3.67 1.85 -12.76
CA ASN A 8 -3.72 3.17 -13.36
C ASN A 8 -2.39 3.43 -14.07
N ASP A 9 -2.38 3.32 -15.41
CA ASP A 9 -1.17 3.45 -16.20
C ASP A 9 -0.61 4.88 -16.25
N GLU A 10 -1.42 5.90 -15.95
CA GLU A 10 -0.98 7.30 -15.95
C GLU A 10 -0.09 7.63 -14.74
N THR A 11 -0.41 7.02 -13.59
CA THR A 11 0.33 7.21 -12.34
C THR A 11 1.17 6.00 -11.94
N ALA A 12 1.03 4.89 -12.69
CA ALA A 12 1.63 3.60 -12.40
C ALA A 12 1.28 3.05 -11.00
N CYS A 13 0.04 3.32 -10.55
CA CYS A 13 -0.51 2.84 -9.30
C CYS A 13 -1.28 1.53 -9.50
N ALA A 14 -1.19 0.63 -8.53
CA ALA A 14 -1.95 -0.60 -8.45
C ALA A 14 -2.83 -0.60 -7.20
N SER A 15 -4.10 -0.94 -7.38
CA SER A 15 -5.09 -1.06 -6.31
C SER A 15 -5.79 -2.41 -6.40
N TYR A 16 -6.46 -2.81 -5.31
CA TYR A 16 -6.95 -4.17 -5.18
C TYR A 16 -8.38 -4.20 -4.68
N LEU A 17 -9.29 -4.80 -5.46
CA LEU A 17 -10.65 -5.16 -5.02
C LEU A 17 -10.69 -6.64 -4.69
N LEU A 18 -10.93 -7.00 -3.43
CA LEU A 18 -10.92 -8.39 -2.98
C LEU A 18 -11.97 -8.65 -1.89
N GLY A 19 -12.25 -9.93 -1.65
CA GLY A 19 -13.12 -10.30 -0.54
C GLY A 19 -13.83 -11.64 -0.70
N CYS A 20 -14.84 -11.86 0.14
CA CYS A 20 -15.54 -13.13 0.27
C CYS A 20 -16.90 -13.09 -0.45
N LYS A 21 -17.05 -13.88 -1.51
CA LYS A 21 -18.34 -14.01 -2.21
C LYS A 21 -19.42 -14.65 -1.34
N THR A 22 -19.04 -15.63 -0.51
CA THR A 22 -19.99 -16.38 0.35
C THR A 22 -20.61 -15.47 1.41
N HIS A 23 -19.83 -14.53 1.96
CA HIS A 23 -20.31 -13.60 3.01
C HIS A 23 -20.69 -12.22 2.46
N SER A 24 -20.67 -12.06 1.13
CA SER A 24 -21.04 -10.81 0.46
C SER A 24 -20.31 -9.59 1.00
N LYS A 25 -18.97 -9.64 1.07
CA LYS A 25 -18.12 -8.56 1.58
C LYS A 25 -16.91 -8.35 0.69
N PHE A 26 -16.78 -7.14 0.15
CA PHE A 26 -15.58 -6.69 -0.55
C PHE A 26 -14.86 -5.58 0.21
N ALA A 27 -13.54 -5.54 0.01
CA ALA A 27 -12.68 -4.41 0.38
C ALA A 27 -11.95 -3.88 -0.86
N VAL A 28 -11.61 -2.60 -0.83
CA VAL A 28 -10.65 -1.98 -1.76
C VAL A 28 -9.41 -1.59 -0.97
N VAL A 29 -8.23 -1.93 -1.48
CA VAL A 29 -6.93 -1.55 -0.90
C VAL A 29 -6.24 -0.59 -1.85
N ASP A 30 -5.69 0.51 -1.32
CA ASP A 30 -5.01 1.61 -2.01
C ASP A 30 -5.82 2.15 -3.20
N PRO A 31 -7.06 2.63 -2.98
CA PRO A 31 -7.91 3.10 -4.06
C PRO A 31 -7.39 4.38 -4.71
N HIS A 32 -7.27 4.39 -6.02
CA HIS A 32 -7.03 5.60 -6.80
C HIS A 32 -8.35 6.34 -7.09
N VAL A 33 -8.37 7.68 -6.96
CA VAL A 33 -9.60 8.48 -7.15
C VAL A 33 -10.22 8.29 -8.54
N ASP A 34 -9.42 8.18 -9.58
CA ASP A 34 -9.90 8.02 -10.96
C ASP A 34 -10.55 6.65 -11.22
N LEU A 35 -10.29 5.65 -10.35
CA LEU A 35 -10.84 4.30 -10.48
C LEU A 35 -12.05 4.04 -9.56
N VAL A 36 -12.55 5.06 -8.85
CA VAL A 36 -13.69 4.91 -7.92
C VAL A 36 -14.93 4.34 -8.62
N ALA A 37 -15.23 4.81 -9.84
CA ALA A 37 -16.35 4.29 -10.61
C ALA A 37 -16.18 2.81 -11.00
N ASP A 38 -14.95 2.38 -11.27
CA ASP A 38 -14.64 1.00 -11.64
C ASP A 38 -14.80 0.05 -10.46
N TYR A 39 -14.33 0.41 -9.25
CA TYR A 39 -14.55 -0.40 -8.05
C TYR A 39 -16.03 -0.61 -7.78
N ILE A 40 -16.84 0.46 -7.88
CA ILE A 40 -18.27 0.39 -7.65
C ILE A 40 -18.94 -0.48 -8.72
N SER A 41 -18.62 -0.27 -10.00
CA SER A 41 -19.16 -1.07 -11.10
C SER A 41 -18.83 -2.56 -10.96
N LEU A 42 -17.61 -2.90 -10.56
CA LEU A 42 -17.21 -4.28 -10.29
C LEU A 42 -17.96 -4.88 -9.09
N SER A 43 -18.16 -4.12 -8.04
CA SER A 43 -18.93 -4.51 -6.86
C SER A 43 -20.40 -4.77 -7.21
N GLU A 44 -21.04 -3.85 -7.92
CA GLU A 44 -22.41 -3.97 -8.39
C GLU A 44 -22.59 -5.14 -9.36
N GLY A 45 -21.65 -5.33 -10.29
CA GLY A 45 -21.65 -6.45 -11.23
C GLY A 45 -21.53 -7.83 -10.57
N GLN A 46 -21.00 -7.90 -9.33
CA GLN A 46 -21.00 -9.12 -8.51
C GLN A 46 -22.19 -9.17 -7.53
N GLY A 47 -22.94 -8.09 -7.35
CA GLY A 47 -23.98 -7.97 -6.32
C GLY A 47 -23.43 -8.04 -4.89
N ILE A 48 -22.18 -7.58 -4.67
CA ILE A 48 -21.48 -7.68 -3.39
C ILE A 48 -21.01 -6.29 -2.96
N PRO A 49 -21.46 -5.76 -1.81
CA PRO A 49 -21.08 -4.41 -1.37
C PRO A 49 -19.61 -4.31 -0.98
N ILE A 50 -19.01 -3.14 -1.22
CA ILE A 50 -17.75 -2.72 -0.62
C ILE A 50 -18.06 -2.31 0.82
N VAL A 51 -17.47 -3.01 1.79
CA VAL A 51 -17.70 -2.78 3.23
C VAL A 51 -16.46 -2.23 3.94
N ALA A 52 -15.30 -2.27 3.29
CA ALA A 52 -14.04 -1.76 3.81
C ALA A 52 -13.25 -1.06 2.70
N VAL A 53 -12.59 0.03 3.03
CA VAL A 53 -11.61 0.71 2.18
C VAL A 53 -10.36 0.91 3.01
N ILE A 54 -9.21 0.44 2.51
CA ILE A 54 -8.00 0.24 3.29
C ILE A 54 -6.85 0.95 2.60
N GLU A 55 -6.05 1.71 3.34
CA GLU A 55 -4.78 2.25 2.86
C GLU A 55 -3.60 1.46 3.43
N THR A 56 -2.56 1.25 2.63
CA THR A 56 -1.27 0.78 3.14
C THR A 56 -0.53 1.89 3.86
N HIS A 57 -0.67 3.12 3.40
CA HIS A 57 -0.05 4.32 3.97
C HIS A 57 -0.77 5.59 3.48
N LEU A 58 -0.43 6.75 4.01
CA LEU A 58 -0.87 8.03 3.46
C LEU A 58 -0.17 8.26 2.11
N GLN A 59 -0.92 8.22 1.01
CA GLN A 59 -0.38 8.36 -0.35
C GLN A 59 0.19 9.77 -0.58
N ALA A 60 1.35 9.85 -1.25
CA ALA A 60 2.06 11.11 -1.50
C ALA A 60 2.19 11.45 -3.00
N ASP A 61 1.83 10.54 -3.87
CA ASP A 61 2.02 10.63 -5.32
C ASP A 61 0.72 10.69 -6.12
N HIS A 62 -0.40 10.23 -5.53
CA HIS A 62 -1.72 10.30 -6.13
C HIS A 62 -2.82 10.63 -5.11
N VAL A 63 -3.96 11.11 -5.61
CA VAL A 63 -5.14 11.35 -4.76
C VAL A 63 -5.85 10.04 -4.51
N SER A 64 -6.02 9.70 -3.23
CA SER A 64 -6.74 8.50 -2.82
C SER A 64 -8.23 8.59 -3.11
N GLY A 65 -8.80 7.48 -3.57
CA GLY A 65 -10.24 7.29 -3.70
C GLY A 65 -10.95 6.94 -2.39
N LEU A 66 -10.23 6.77 -1.27
CA LEU A 66 -10.80 6.32 0.00
C LEU A 66 -11.96 7.20 0.49
N PRO A 67 -11.83 8.56 0.57
CA PRO A 67 -12.93 9.40 1.06
C PRO A 67 -14.18 9.30 0.18
N GLU A 68 -14.01 9.27 -1.14
CA GLU A 68 -15.13 9.16 -2.07
C GLU A 68 -15.81 7.80 -2.00
N LEU A 69 -15.05 6.70 -1.93
CA LEU A 69 -15.61 5.36 -1.76
C LEU A 69 -16.40 5.24 -0.47
N VAL A 70 -15.87 5.73 0.64
CA VAL A 70 -16.57 5.74 1.93
C VAL A 70 -17.88 6.54 1.83
N ALA A 71 -17.84 7.73 1.25
CA ALA A 71 -19.03 8.55 1.07
C ALA A 71 -20.12 7.89 0.19
N ARG A 72 -19.71 7.13 -0.84
CA ARG A 72 -20.64 6.49 -1.79
C ARG A 72 -21.14 5.13 -1.33
N THR A 73 -20.38 4.38 -0.54
CA THR A 73 -20.71 2.99 -0.17
C THR A 73 -21.11 2.82 1.28
N GLY A 74 -20.76 3.77 2.15
CA GLY A 74 -20.88 3.62 3.61
C GLY A 74 -19.86 2.62 4.19
N ALA A 75 -18.83 2.27 3.45
CA ALA A 75 -17.75 1.37 3.90
C ALA A 75 -16.97 2.00 5.07
N THR A 76 -16.39 1.16 5.93
CA THR A 76 -15.43 1.61 6.93
C THR A 76 -14.08 1.92 6.29
N ALA A 77 -13.53 3.09 6.60
CA ALA A 77 -12.16 3.43 6.26
C ALA A 77 -11.19 2.77 7.25
N TYR A 78 -10.10 2.21 6.74
CA TYR A 78 -9.01 1.65 7.54
C TYR A 78 -7.68 2.24 7.08
N ALA A 79 -6.81 2.57 8.01
CA ALA A 79 -5.45 3.02 7.72
C ALA A 79 -4.51 2.59 8.86
N PRO A 80 -3.18 2.56 8.65
CA PRO A 80 -2.23 2.28 9.71
C PRO A 80 -2.40 3.23 10.90
N GLU A 81 -2.27 2.71 12.12
CA GLU A 81 -2.18 3.55 13.32
C GLU A 81 -1.05 4.57 13.14
N GLY A 82 -1.32 5.84 13.44
CA GLY A 82 -0.37 6.92 13.21
C GLY A 82 -0.31 7.46 11.77
N SER A 83 -1.22 7.05 10.88
CA SER A 83 -1.29 7.54 9.49
C SER A 83 -1.49 9.06 9.36
N GLY A 84 -2.03 9.70 10.41
CA GLY A 84 -2.28 11.13 10.41
C GLY A 84 -3.50 11.58 9.62
N LEU A 85 -4.41 10.66 9.26
CA LEU A 85 -5.70 11.01 8.65
C LEU A 85 -6.55 11.81 9.63
N GLU A 86 -7.16 12.88 9.14
CA GLU A 86 -7.95 13.84 9.93
C GLU A 86 -9.48 13.62 9.83
N PHE A 87 -9.90 12.57 9.14
CA PHE A 87 -11.30 12.14 9.04
C PHE A 87 -11.53 10.79 9.72
N ASP A 88 -12.79 10.43 9.91
CA ASP A 88 -13.18 9.21 10.64
C ASP A 88 -12.67 7.95 9.91
N HIS A 89 -11.88 7.16 10.62
CA HIS A 89 -11.30 5.90 10.14
C HIS A 89 -11.01 4.98 11.32
N HIS A 90 -10.85 3.69 11.04
CA HIS A 90 -10.35 2.71 12.00
C HIS A 90 -8.83 2.61 11.89
N PRO A 91 -8.07 3.05 12.91
CA PRO A 91 -6.62 2.88 12.93
C PRO A 91 -6.28 1.40 13.16
N LEU A 92 -5.58 0.79 12.19
CA LEU A 92 -5.14 -0.60 12.30
C LEU A 92 -3.83 -0.69 13.06
N ALA A 93 -3.77 -1.54 14.07
CA ALA A 93 -2.55 -1.93 14.76
C ALA A 93 -1.80 -3.05 13.99
N ASP A 94 -0.51 -3.25 14.32
CA ASP A 94 0.26 -4.39 13.80
C ASP A 94 -0.37 -5.72 14.24
N GLY A 95 -0.55 -6.64 13.31
CA GLY A 95 -1.20 -7.93 13.51
C GLY A 95 -2.74 -7.88 13.55
N GLU A 96 -3.36 -6.70 13.41
CA GLU A 96 -4.82 -6.59 13.44
C GLU A 96 -5.44 -7.05 12.10
N PRO A 97 -6.46 -7.95 12.15
CA PRO A 97 -7.10 -8.45 10.94
C PRO A 97 -8.33 -7.62 10.53
N VAL A 98 -8.48 -7.34 9.24
CA VAL A 98 -9.74 -6.93 8.62
C VAL A 98 -10.47 -8.16 8.08
N LYS A 99 -11.63 -8.50 8.65
CA LYS A 99 -12.37 -9.73 8.35
C LYS A 99 -13.52 -9.51 7.36
N LEU A 100 -13.42 -10.14 6.22
CA LEU A 100 -14.43 -10.13 5.16
C LEU A 100 -15.15 -11.50 5.02
N GLY A 101 -15.46 -12.13 6.14
CA GLY A 101 -15.98 -13.50 6.18
C GLY A 101 -14.85 -14.52 6.10
N ASN A 102 -14.78 -15.34 5.03
CA ASN A 102 -13.70 -16.31 4.85
C ASN A 102 -12.43 -15.70 4.23
N THR A 103 -12.45 -14.41 3.91
CA THR A 103 -11.25 -13.68 3.47
C THR A 103 -10.81 -12.77 4.61
N GLU A 104 -9.52 -12.79 4.91
CA GLU A 104 -8.91 -11.99 5.96
C GLU A 104 -7.69 -11.25 5.43
N LEU A 105 -7.54 -9.99 5.81
CA LEU A 105 -6.35 -9.18 5.59
C LEU A 105 -5.71 -8.89 6.95
N GLU A 106 -4.56 -9.47 7.25
CA GLU A 106 -3.81 -9.19 8.48
C GLU A 106 -2.79 -8.09 8.22
N ALA A 107 -2.85 -7.02 9.01
CA ALA A 107 -1.93 -5.90 8.93
C ALA A 107 -0.54 -6.30 9.45
N ILE A 108 0.50 -5.97 8.70
CA ILE A 108 1.91 -6.11 9.11
C ILE A 108 2.55 -4.73 9.06
N ALA A 109 2.99 -4.20 10.20
CA ALA A 109 3.71 -2.93 10.21
C ALA A 109 5.02 -3.04 9.42
N THR A 110 5.17 -2.21 8.39
CA THR A 110 6.32 -2.16 7.49
C THR A 110 6.75 -0.71 7.22
N PRO A 111 7.08 0.06 8.30
CA PRO A 111 7.47 1.46 8.17
C PRO A 111 8.80 1.63 7.42
N GLY A 112 9.01 2.83 6.87
CA GLY A 112 10.26 3.22 6.22
C GLY A 112 10.06 3.99 4.92
N HIS A 113 9.18 3.57 4.01
CA HIS A 113 8.68 4.43 2.93
C HIS A 113 7.81 5.57 3.51
N ALA A 114 6.88 5.21 4.36
CA ALA A 114 6.13 6.13 5.23
C ALA A 114 6.32 5.71 6.69
N SER A 115 6.23 6.66 7.64
CA SER A 115 6.37 6.37 9.08
C SER A 115 5.26 5.46 9.61
N ALA A 116 4.05 5.60 9.09
CA ALA A 116 2.92 4.70 9.30
C ALA A 116 2.62 3.99 7.97
N HIS A 117 3.08 2.77 7.86
CA HIS A 117 2.91 1.92 6.67
C HIS A 117 2.61 0.49 7.10
N HIS A 118 1.60 -0.11 6.47
CA HIS A 118 1.28 -1.53 6.62
C HIS A 118 1.32 -2.25 5.27
N SER A 119 1.86 -3.45 5.29
CA SER A 119 1.58 -4.49 4.29
C SER A 119 0.42 -5.36 4.79
N TYR A 120 -0.26 -6.08 3.92
CA TYR A 120 -1.39 -6.94 4.31
C TYR A 120 -1.19 -8.36 3.81
N LEU A 121 -1.14 -9.32 4.75
CA LEU A 121 -1.25 -10.75 4.41
C LEU A 121 -2.71 -11.08 4.09
N VAL A 122 -2.95 -11.76 2.99
CA VAL A 122 -4.30 -12.13 2.55
C VAL A 122 -4.48 -13.63 2.63
N THR A 123 -5.45 -14.06 3.45
CA THR A 123 -5.82 -15.46 3.66
C THR A 123 -7.22 -15.73 3.11
N ASP A 124 -7.37 -16.84 2.40
CA ASP A 124 -8.67 -17.42 2.00
C ASP A 124 -8.93 -18.69 2.81
N HIS A 125 -9.59 -18.56 3.95
CA HIS A 125 -9.91 -19.65 4.87
C HIS A 125 -10.81 -20.75 4.27
N THR A 126 -11.34 -20.56 3.04
CA THR A 126 -11.99 -21.65 2.32
C THR A 126 -10.99 -22.64 1.73
N ARG A 127 -9.71 -22.26 1.63
CA ARG A 127 -8.64 -23.05 1.01
C ARG A 127 -7.55 -23.45 2.00
N SER A 128 -7.11 -22.51 2.84
CA SER A 128 -6.03 -22.73 3.82
C SER A 128 -6.12 -21.67 4.91
N ASP A 129 -5.60 -21.98 6.09
CA ASP A 129 -5.34 -20.99 7.15
C ASP A 129 -3.98 -20.29 6.98
N GLU A 130 -3.20 -20.71 5.97
CA GLU A 130 -1.97 -20.01 5.60
C GLU A 130 -2.27 -18.88 4.60
N PRO A 131 -1.57 -17.73 4.69
CA PRO A 131 -1.73 -16.65 3.74
C PRO A 131 -1.29 -17.11 2.34
N TRP A 132 -1.96 -16.57 1.33
CA TRP A 132 -1.70 -16.88 -0.08
C TRP A 132 -0.95 -15.76 -0.79
N MET A 133 -1.18 -14.51 -0.40
CA MET A 133 -0.54 -13.36 -1.02
C MET A 133 -0.25 -12.28 0.03
N VAL A 134 0.61 -11.34 -0.34
CA VAL A 134 0.90 -10.15 0.44
C VAL A 134 0.75 -8.91 -0.45
N LEU A 135 -0.02 -7.93 0.03
CA LEU A 135 -0.11 -6.60 -0.54
C LEU A 135 0.95 -5.76 0.18
N THR A 136 2.00 -5.37 -0.51
CA THR A 136 3.20 -4.79 0.13
C THR A 136 3.19 -3.27 0.21
N GLY A 137 2.17 -2.61 -0.36
CA GLY A 137 2.21 -1.16 -0.49
C GLY A 137 3.49 -0.74 -1.21
N ASP A 138 4.15 0.26 -0.65
CA ASP A 138 5.43 0.75 -1.13
C ASP A 138 6.63 0.33 -0.27
N ALA A 139 6.48 -0.62 0.65
CA ALA A 139 7.62 -1.16 1.38
C ALA A 139 8.51 -2.01 0.48
N LEU A 140 7.93 -3.00 -0.22
CA LEU A 140 8.64 -3.86 -1.16
C LEU A 140 7.97 -3.78 -2.52
N LEU A 141 8.70 -3.27 -3.50
CA LEU A 141 8.31 -3.13 -4.89
C LEU A 141 8.97 -4.24 -5.73
N ILE A 142 8.52 -4.44 -6.97
CA ILE A 142 9.09 -5.46 -7.84
C ILE A 142 10.37 -4.93 -8.48
N GLY A 143 11.50 -5.51 -8.07
CA GLY A 143 12.84 -5.11 -8.49
C GLY A 143 13.41 -3.93 -7.72
N ASP A 144 12.66 -3.33 -6.76
CA ASP A 144 13.10 -2.19 -5.96
C ASP A 144 12.46 -2.20 -4.56
N ALA A 145 12.75 -1.18 -3.76
CA ALA A 145 12.08 -0.83 -2.52
C ALA A 145 11.60 0.62 -2.56
N GLY A 146 10.60 0.97 -1.78
CA GLY A 146 10.09 2.33 -1.73
C GLY A 146 11.11 3.35 -1.27
N ARG A 147 11.08 4.56 -1.82
CA ARG A 147 11.99 5.64 -1.44
C ARG A 147 11.61 6.19 -0.04
N PRO A 148 12.62 6.49 0.82
CA PRO A 148 12.36 6.85 2.21
C PRO A 148 12.12 8.35 2.45
N ASP A 149 12.22 9.20 1.43
CA ASP A 149 12.27 10.66 1.59
C ASP A 149 10.92 11.36 1.44
N LEU A 150 9.94 10.76 0.75
CA LEU A 150 8.65 11.40 0.48
C LEU A 150 7.85 11.73 1.76
N HIS A 151 8.07 10.97 2.82
CA HIS A 151 7.40 11.11 4.11
C HIS A 151 8.35 11.46 5.26
N ALA A 152 9.60 11.80 4.98
CA ALA A 152 10.56 12.24 5.99
C ALA A 152 10.22 13.66 6.45
N HIS A 153 9.50 13.78 7.57
CA HIS A 153 9.05 15.05 8.12
C HIS A 153 9.30 15.13 9.65
N GLY A 154 9.43 16.35 10.16
CA GLY A 154 9.65 16.59 11.58
C GLY A 154 11.01 16.09 12.05
N ASP A 155 11.02 15.23 13.07
CA ASP A 155 12.26 14.73 13.71
C ASP A 155 12.85 13.50 13.02
N GLN A 156 12.19 12.95 11.97
CA GLN A 156 12.68 11.77 11.25
C GLN A 156 13.51 12.18 10.02
N THR A 157 14.75 11.71 9.98
CA THR A 157 15.63 11.91 8.81
C THR A 157 15.39 10.83 7.75
N VAL A 158 15.80 11.11 6.52
CA VAL A 158 15.72 10.15 5.40
C VAL A 158 16.50 8.87 5.72
N GLU A 159 17.66 9.00 6.38
CA GLU A 159 18.48 7.86 6.81
C GLU A 159 17.77 7.00 7.85
N GLN A 160 17.05 7.62 8.80
CA GLN A 160 16.26 6.89 9.80
C GLN A 160 15.09 6.14 9.12
N MET A 161 14.43 6.77 8.15
CA MET A 161 13.38 6.13 7.37
C MET A 161 13.93 4.96 6.55
N ALA A 162 15.08 5.13 5.89
CA ALA A 162 15.75 4.05 5.17
C ALA A 162 16.13 2.88 6.08
N ALA A 163 16.64 3.17 7.28
CA ALA A 163 16.97 2.13 8.28
C ALA A 163 15.72 1.37 8.75
N GLN A 164 14.60 2.07 8.96
CA GLN A 164 13.31 1.41 9.28
C GLN A 164 12.85 0.52 8.13
N LEU A 165 12.97 0.99 6.87
CA LEU A 165 12.62 0.19 5.70
C LEU A 165 13.47 -1.08 5.60
N TYR A 166 14.78 -0.98 5.84
CA TYR A 166 15.65 -2.16 5.86
C TYR A 166 15.14 -3.23 6.84
N ARG A 167 14.80 -2.83 8.07
CA ARG A 167 14.24 -3.76 9.08
C ARG A 167 12.88 -4.31 8.65
N SER A 168 11.99 -3.48 8.12
CA SER A 168 10.70 -3.91 7.58
C SER A 168 10.87 -4.97 6.49
N LEU A 169 11.84 -4.77 5.60
CA LEU A 169 12.15 -5.73 4.53
C LEU A 169 12.74 -7.02 5.10
N THR A 170 13.79 -6.94 5.92
CA THR A 170 14.57 -8.11 6.35
C THR A 170 13.90 -8.92 7.45
N GLU A 171 13.14 -8.28 8.36
CA GLU A 171 12.55 -8.91 9.53
C GLU A 171 11.06 -9.24 9.36
N ARG A 172 10.36 -8.59 8.42
CA ARG A 172 8.91 -8.75 8.27
C ARG A 172 8.48 -9.31 6.91
N LEU A 173 9.01 -8.82 5.80
CA LEU A 173 8.56 -9.22 4.46
C LEU A 173 9.40 -10.35 3.86
N LEU A 174 10.72 -10.24 3.88
CA LEU A 174 11.58 -11.23 3.25
C LEU A 174 11.74 -12.53 4.08
N VAL A 175 11.21 -12.59 5.28
CA VAL A 175 11.11 -13.84 6.09
C VAL A 175 9.85 -14.63 5.77
N LEU A 176 8.90 -14.05 5.06
CA LEU A 176 7.67 -14.71 4.64
C LEU A 176 7.95 -15.85 3.66
N PRO A 177 7.05 -16.84 3.55
CA PRO A 177 7.22 -17.97 2.63
C PRO A 177 7.42 -17.58 1.17
N ASP A 178 8.33 -18.25 0.48
CA ASP A 178 8.70 -17.99 -0.93
C ASP A 178 7.53 -18.01 -1.90
N HIS A 179 6.50 -18.79 -1.63
CA HIS A 179 5.34 -18.99 -2.51
C HIS A 179 4.31 -17.86 -2.46
N LEU A 180 4.39 -16.96 -1.46
CA LEU A 180 3.44 -15.86 -1.38
C LEU A 180 3.56 -14.97 -2.60
N VAL A 181 2.42 -14.75 -3.26
CA VAL A 181 2.32 -13.83 -4.38
C VAL A 181 2.40 -12.40 -3.85
N LEU A 182 3.30 -11.61 -4.40
CA LEU A 182 3.57 -10.23 -4.00
C LEU A 182 2.86 -9.26 -4.94
N TYR A 183 2.13 -8.33 -4.35
CA TYR A 183 1.36 -7.29 -5.01
C TYR A 183 1.71 -5.92 -4.42
N PRO A 184 2.52 -5.07 -5.11
CA PRO A 184 2.90 -3.74 -4.63
C PRO A 184 1.85 -2.68 -4.99
N ALA A 185 1.90 -1.50 -4.36
CA ALA A 185 1.04 -0.38 -4.75
C ALA A 185 1.49 0.32 -6.04
N HIS A 186 2.76 0.14 -6.45
CA HIS A 186 3.32 0.80 -7.64
C HIS A 186 4.14 -0.14 -8.52
N TYR A 187 4.26 0.22 -9.81
CA TYR A 187 5.06 -0.48 -10.81
C TYR A 187 5.82 0.53 -11.70
N SER A 188 6.46 0.06 -12.79
CA SER A 188 7.30 0.91 -13.66
C SER A 188 6.55 2.12 -14.21
N GLY A 189 7.10 3.30 -13.96
CA GLY A 189 6.51 4.61 -14.28
C GLY A 189 6.20 5.44 -13.03
N SER A 190 6.09 4.82 -11.86
CA SER A 190 5.89 5.53 -10.59
C SER A 190 7.15 6.26 -10.13
N VAL A 191 6.93 7.33 -9.35
CA VAL A 191 7.99 8.10 -8.68
C VAL A 191 8.47 7.45 -7.38
N CYS A 192 7.81 6.38 -6.91
CA CYS A 192 8.06 5.74 -5.62
C CYS A 192 9.26 4.77 -5.61
N GLY A 193 9.85 4.47 -6.77
CA GLY A 193 11.06 3.64 -6.91
C GLY A 193 11.89 4.04 -8.11
N ARG A 194 13.10 3.46 -8.25
CA ARG A 194 14.07 3.81 -9.29
C ARG A 194 14.24 2.74 -10.36
N GLY A 195 14.04 1.48 -9.97
CA GLY A 195 14.27 0.30 -10.81
C GLY A 195 13.06 -0.61 -11.01
N LEU A 196 11.85 -0.05 -10.97
CA LEU A 196 10.60 -0.79 -10.94
C LEU A 196 10.38 -1.64 -12.21
N SER A 197 9.95 -2.87 -12.02
CA SER A 197 9.47 -3.73 -13.09
C SER A 197 8.14 -3.23 -13.66
N ALA A 198 7.94 -3.40 -14.96
CA ALA A 198 6.64 -3.19 -15.59
C ALA A 198 5.66 -4.34 -15.29
N ASN A 199 6.13 -5.49 -14.78
CA ASN A 199 5.27 -6.55 -14.29
C ASN A 199 4.77 -6.19 -12.88
N PRO A 200 3.45 -6.05 -12.64
CA PRO A 200 2.92 -5.63 -11.35
C PRO A 200 2.70 -6.81 -10.37
N ILE A 201 3.31 -7.96 -10.61
CA ILE A 201 3.14 -9.18 -9.81
C ILE A 201 4.48 -9.93 -9.71
N SER A 202 4.82 -10.36 -8.50
CA SER A 202 5.99 -11.20 -8.24
C SER A 202 5.70 -12.23 -7.13
N THR A 203 6.73 -12.80 -6.53
CA THR A 203 6.65 -13.60 -5.30
C THR A 203 7.72 -13.16 -4.31
N VAL A 204 7.47 -13.36 -3.01
CA VAL A 204 8.45 -13.06 -1.97
C VAL A 204 9.78 -13.78 -2.26
N GLY A 205 9.72 -15.04 -2.65
CA GLY A 205 10.93 -15.82 -2.94
C GLY A 205 11.69 -15.36 -4.18
N PHE A 206 11.03 -14.79 -5.19
CA PHE A 206 11.69 -14.20 -6.35
C PHE A 206 12.38 -12.89 -5.96
N GLU A 207 11.67 -11.99 -5.28
CA GLU A 207 12.24 -10.71 -4.85
C GLU A 207 13.40 -10.89 -3.87
N ARG A 208 13.31 -11.81 -2.92
CA ARG A 208 14.43 -12.16 -2.00
C ARG A 208 15.73 -12.50 -2.76
N ARG A 209 15.63 -13.14 -3.92
CA ARG A 209 16.79 -13.61 -4.70
C ARG A 209 17.26 -12.64 -5.77
N HIS A 210 16.36 -11.83 -6.34
CA HIS A 210 16.61 -11.12 -7.59
C HIS A 210 16.36 -9.61 -7.52
N ASN A 211 15.80 -9.10 -6.43
CA ASN A 211 15.60 -7.68 -6.25
C ASN A 211 16.89 -7.02 -5.75
N ASP A 212 17.43 -6.11 -6.54
CA ASP A 212 18.73 -5.47 -6.25
C ASP A 212 18.66 -4.58 -5.01
N ALA A 213 17.49 -4.00 -4.70
CA ALA A 213 17.31 -3.15 -3.52
C ALA A 213 17.35 -3.92 -2.18
N VAL A 214 17.23 -5.25 -2.19
CA VAL A 214 17.22 -6.06 -0.96
C VAL A 214 18.46 -6.95 -0.80
N ARG A 215 19.48 -6.77 -1.63
CA ARG A 215 20.72 -7.58 -1.61
C ARG A 215 21.81 -7.04 -0.68
N PHE A 216 21.54 -6.03 0.11
CA PHE A 216 22.52 -5.45 1.02
C PHE A 216 22.65 -6.32 2.27
N GLU A 217 23.90 -6.64 2.65
CA GLU A 217 24.18 -7.46 3.82
C GLU A 217 24.05 -6.69 5.14
N THR A 218 24.15 -5.35 5.10
CA THR A 218 24.05 -4.51 6.30
C THR A 218 23.08 -3.35 6.11
N GLU A 219 22.52 -2.87 7.21
CA GLU A 219 21.64 -1.70 7.27
C GLU A 219 22.36 -0.46 6.73
N GLU A 220 23.64 -0.25 7.10
CA GLU A 220 24.43 0.91 6.68
C GLU A 220 24.61 0.96 5.17
N ALA A 221 24.94 -0.18 4.54
CA ALA A 221 25.10 -0.25 3.09
C ALA A 221 23.77 -0.01 2.34
N PHE A 222 22.66 -0.51 2.88
CA PHE A 222 21.32 -0.24 2.34
C PHE A 222 20.97 1.24 2.44
N VAL A 223 21.17 1.85 3.63
CA VAL A 223 20.89 3.27 3.87
C VAL A 223 21.71 4.13 2.92
N GLU A 224 23.03 3.90 2.82
CA GLU A 224 23.90 4.65 1.88
C GLU A 224 23.40 4.56 0.43
N ALA A 225 23.05 3.36 -0.03
CA ALA A 225 22.58 3.15 -1.39
C ALA A 225 21.21 3.80 -1.65
N LEU A 226 20.29 3.72 -0.68
CA LEU A 226 18.92 4.20 -0.86
C LEU A 226 18.82 5.73 -0.74
N THR A 227 19.71 6.35 0.05
CA THR A 227 19.75 7.80 0.26
C THR A 227 20.66 8.53 -0.74
N LYS A 228 21.40 7.78 -1.57
CA LYS A 228 22.23 8.36 -2.61
C LYS A 228 21.40 8.69 -3.85
N ASP A 229 21.64 9.86 -4.45
CA ASP A 229 21.03 10.30 -5.71
C ASP A 229 19.50 10.22 -5.71
N ILE A 230 18.86 10.62 -4.60
CA ILE A 230 17.40 10.65 -4.48
C ILE A 230 16.81 11.63 -5.52
N PRO A 231 15.85 11.20 -6.36
CA PRO A 231 15.17 12.09 -7.30
C PRO A 231 14.46 13.25 -6.58
N ALA A 232 14.32 14.39 -7.25
CA ALA A 232 13.56 15.52 -6.70
C ALA A 232 12.14 15.09 -6.28
N VAL A 233 11.65 15.70 -5.21
CA VAL A 233 10.27 15.51 -4.75
C VAL A 233 9.31 16.06 -5.81
N PRO A 234 8.24 15.34 -6.18
CA PRO A 234 7.25 15.81 -7.15
C PRO A 234 6.61 17.14 -6.74
N GLU A 235 6.40 18.05 -7.70
CA GLU A 235 5.93 19.42 -7.45
C GLU A 235 4.59 19.49 -6.68
N HIS A 236 3.70 18.50 -6.88
CA HIS A 236 2.36 18.49 -6.28
C HIS A 236 2.25 17.62 -5.03
N GLN A 237 3.34 17.00 -4.57
CA GLN A 237 3.32 16.05 -3.46
C GLN A 237 2.70 16.62 -2.18
N ALA A 238 3.09 17.82 -1.77
CA ALA A 238 2.57 18.44 -0.54
C ALA A 238 1.05 18.67 -0.60
N ALA A 239 0.53 19.06 -1.76
CA ALA A 239 -0.91 19.25 -1.97
C ALA A 239 -1.67 17.92 -1.97
N ILE A 240 -1.10 16.87 -2.56
CA ILE A 240 -1.65 15.51 -2.55
C ILE A 240 -1.72 14.98 -1.12
N VAL A 241 -0.62 15.06 -0.36
CA VAL A 241 -0.58 14.65 1.05
C VAL A 241 -1.63 15.39 1.88
N ALA A 242 -1.78 16.71 1.69
CA ALA A 242 -2.79 17.50 2.40
C ALA A 242 -4.22 17.07 2.03
N ALA A 243 -4.49 16.81 0.76
CA ALA A 243 -5.79 16.31 0.29
C ALA A 243 -6.12 14.94 0.91
N ASN A 244 -5.18 13.99 0.84
CA ASN A 244 -5.35 12.64 1.37
C ASN A 244 -5.50 12.64 2.90
N ARG A 245 -4.72 13.48 3.61
CA ARG A 245 -4.82 13.63 5.06
C ARG A 245 -6.18 14.15 5.50
N THR A 246 -6.68 15.19 4.83
CA THR A 246 -7.94 15.86 5.24
C THR A 246 -9.19 15.21 4.64
N GLY A 247 -9.05 14.32 3.65
CA GLY A 247 -10.17 13.76 2.88
C GLY A 247 -10.88 14.77 1.98
N ARG A 248 -10.24 15.92 1.69
CA ARG A 248 -10.81 16.99 0.88
C ARG A 248 -10.32 16.92 -0.57
N PRO A 249 -11.11 17.42 -1.53
CA PRO A 249 -10.66 17.55 -2.91
C PRO A 249 -9.34 18.34 -3.02
N LEU A 250 -8.48 17.93 -3.95
CA LEU A 250 -7.14 18.54 -4.15
C LEU A 250 -7.21 20.06 -4.30
N ALA A 251 -8.20 20.59 -5.03
CA ALA A 251 -8.41 22.02 -5.25
C ALA A 251 -8.74 22.81 -3.96
N GLU A 252 -9.28 22.15 -2.94
CA GLU A 252 -9.58 22.74 -1.63
C GLU A 252 -8.40 22.61 -0.67
N ALA A 253 -7.70 21.48 -0.68
CA ALA A 253 -6.54 21.22 0.16
C ALA A 253 -5.35 22.14 -0.19
N ALA A 254 -5.18 22.48 -1.46
CA ALA A 254 -4.13 23.41 -1.92
C ALA A 254 -4.35 24.89 -1.49
N ARG A 255 -5.49 25.22 -0.89
CA ARG A 255 -5.84 26.59 -0.44
C ARG A 255 -5.79 26.75 1.08
N ALA A 256 -5.58 25.69 1.82
CA ALA A 256 -5.52 25.67 3.29
C ALA A 256 -4.07 25.72 3.78
#